data_29936cf56f07cd9665526b133d791e2d
#
_entry.id   29936cf56f07cd9665526b133d791e2d
#
_cell.length_a   1.000
_cell.length_b   1.000
_cell.length_c   1.000
_cell.angle_alpha   90.00
_cell.angle_beta   90.00
_cell.angle_gamma   90.00
#
_symmetry.space_group_name_H-M   'P 1'
#
loop_
_entity.id
_entity.type
_entity.pdbx_description
1 polymer ?
#
loop_
_entity_poly.entity_id
_entity_poly.type
_entity_poly.pdbx_seq_one_letter_code
_entity_poly.pdbx_strand_id
1 'polypeptide(L)'
;MCIRDRVYGADQTEIDREGLWAVNPFSFTHGYIAWGEGEVLSEKMVPITEPLPELEPAPPQAKRGWESQVGMSVKCVHGEDKGVEARYTVTSVGGKKAMHSLAMDVAEQIEKDQAHPVALVKLANDHYQHKSYGRVYTPVFNVQDWISLDGEGDASPSTEEPVRRRRG
;
A
#
# COMPACT_ATOMS: atom_id res chain seq x y z
N MET A 1 11.01 -4.97 -1.15
CA MET A 1 11.01 -4.31 0.17
C MET A 1 9.58 -4.22 0.68
N CYS A 2 9.38 -4.29 1.98
CA CYS A 2 8.04 -4.34 2.56
C CYS A 2 7.88 -3.23 3.60
N ILE A 3 6.74 -2.55 3.57
CA ILE A 3 6.43 -1.47 4.52
C ILE A 3 5.40 -1.96 5.53
N ARG A 4 5.70 -1.77 6.81
CA ARG A 4 4.78 -2.00 7.92
C ARG A 4 4.98 -0.88 8.92
N ASP A 5 3.86 -0.30 9.40
CA ASP A 5 3.90 0.71 10.46
C ASP A 5 4.91 1.83 10.20
N ARG A 6 4.97 2.32 8.96
CA ARG A 6 5.82 3.43 8.56
C ARG A 6 7.33 3.15 8.60
N VAL A 7 7.70 1.87 8.65
CA VAL A 7 9.09 1.47 8.53
C VAL A 7 9.23 0.45 7.42
N TYR A 8 10.41 0.33 6.84
CA TYR A 8 10.64 -0.64 5.79
C TYR A 8 12.06 -1.19 5.86
N GLY A 9 12.22 -2.35 5.24
CA GLY A 9 13.50 -3.03 5.22
C GLY A 9 13.81 -3.77 6.51
N ALA A 10 14.89 -4.53 6.48
CA ALA A 10 15.32 -5.34 7.63
C ALA A 10 15.78 -4.49 8.81
N ASP A 11 16.29 -3.31 8.55
CA ASP A 11 16.75 -2.37 9.57
C ASP A 11 15.65 -1.43 10.07
N GLN A 12 14.42 -1.61 9.58
CA GLN A 12 13.24 -0.85 9.99
C GLN A 12 13.41 0.66 9.83
N THR A 13 13.92 1.05 8.67
CA THR A 13 14.09 2.47 8.33
C THR A 13 12.74 3.19 8.34
N GLU A 14 12.66 4.31 9.04
CA GLU A 14 11.42 5.09 9.11
C GLU A 14 11.14 5.81 7.78
N ILE A 15 9.89 5.82 7.37
CA ILE A 15 9.46 6.48 6.13
C ILE A 15 9.37 7.98 6.34
N ASP A 16 9.88 8.75 5.36
CA ASP A 16 9.76 10.19 5.33
C ASP A 16 8.28 10.60 5.28
N ARG A 17 7.86 11.42 6.24
CA ARG A 17 6.46 11.85 6.36
C ARG A 17 6.02 12.74 5.20
N GLU A 18 6.95 13.45 4.59
CA GLU A 18 6.65 14.35 3.48
C GLU A 18 6.76 13.66 2.12
N GLY A 19 7.13 12.39 2.11
CA GLY A 19 7.25 11.64 0.88
C GLY A 19 5.92 11.40 0.21
N LEU A 20 5.93 11.39 -1.12
CA LEU A 20 4.76 11.03 -1.92
C LEU A 20 4.99 9.67 -2.54
N TRP A 21 3.99 8.81 -2.39
CA TRP A 21 4.06 7.44 -2.86
C TRP A 21 3.00 7.19 -3.92
N ALA A 22 3.44 6.69 -5.06
CA ALA A 22 2.53 6.29 -6.14
C ALA A 22 2.03 4.88 -5.85
N VAL A 23 0.72 4.69 -5.84
CA VAL A 23 0.09 3.40 -5.60
C VAL A 23 -0.22 2.73 -6.92
N ASN A 24 0.31 1.52 -7.14
CA ASN A 24 0.01 0.77 -8.36
C ASN A 24 -1.46 0.31 -8.29
N PRO A 25 -2.32 0.79 -9.20
CA PRO A 25 -3.76 0.51 -9.12
C PRO A 25 -4.13 -0.96 -9.37
N PHE A 26 -3.21 -1.74 -9.92
CA PHE A 26 -3.43 -3.15 -10.23
C PHE A 26 -2.72 -4.08 -9.25
N SER A 27 -2.22 -3.56 -8.14
CA SER A 27 -1.38 -4.33 -7.23
C SER A 27 -2.08 -4.74 -5.93
N PHE A 28 -3.34 -4.36 -5.74
CA PHE A 28 -4.05 -4.71 -4.50
C PHE A 28 -4.21 -6.21 -4.38
N THR A 29 -3.83 -6.74 -3.22
CA THR A 29 -3.91 -8.17 -2.92
C THR A 29 -4.60 -8.39 -1.60
N HIS A 30 -5.14 -9.60 -1.42
CA HIS A 30 -5.71 -10.02 -0.14
C HIS A 30 -5.35 -11.49 0.09
N GLY A 31 -5.38 -11.90 1.33
CA GLY A 31 -5.05 -13.27 1.68
C GLY A 31 -4.70 -13.40 3.15
N TYR A 32 -3.69 -14.22 3.41
CA TYR A 32 -3.37 -14.62 4.78
C TYR A 32 -1.87 -14.72 4.99
N ILE A 33 -1.45 -14.50 6.23
CA ILE A 33 -0.06 -14.63 6.63
C ILE A 33 -0.01 -15.38 7.97
N ALA A 34 1.00 -16.19 8.14
CA ALA A 34 1.24 -16.90 9.40
C ALA A 34 2.63 -16.52 9.92
N TRP A 35 2.66 -15.99 11.14
CA TRP A 35 3.89 -15.53 11.79
C TRP A 35 4.35 -16.50 12.85
N GLY A 36 5.66 -16.76 12.86
CA GLY A 36 6.32 -17.40 13.99
C GLY A 36 6.98 -16.36 14.86
N GLU A 37 8.08 -16.75 15.52
CA GLU A 37 8.82 -15.86 16.39
C GLU A 37 9.66 -14.89 15.57
N GLY A 38 9.07 -13.72 15.26
CA GLY A 38 9.77 -12.69 14.51
C GLY A 38 9.98 -12.95 13.04
N GLU A 39 9.38 -13.99 12.49
CA GLU A 39 9.54 -14.31 11.06
C GLU A 39 8.21 -14.75 10.42
N VAL A 40 8.13 -14.58 9.11
CA VAL A 40 6.99 -15.08 8.34
C VAL A 40 7.20 -16.56 8.04
N LEU A 41 6.27 -17.39 8.48
CA LEU A 41 6.31 -18.82 8.23
C LEU A 41 5.65 -19.19 6.91
N SER A 42 4.56 -18.52 6.56
CA SER A 42 3.86 -18.76 5.31
C SER A 42 3.01 -17.54 4.96
N GLU A 43 2.80 -17.33 3.67
CA GLU A 43 1.99 -16.22 3.18
C GLU A 43 1.26 -16.68 1.94
N LYS A 44 -0.06 -16.42 1.87
CA LYS A 44 -0.90 -16.77 0.73
C LYS A 44 -1.67 -15.53 0.30
N MET A 45 -1.21 -14.89 -0.74
CA MET A 45 -1.82 -13.65 -1.27
C MET A 45 -2.20 -13.85 -2.73
N VAL A 46 -3.36 -13.32 -3.09
CA VAL A 46 -3.85 -13.32 -4.47
C VAL A 46 -4.33 -11.91 -4.83
N PRO A 47 -4.45 -11.59 -6.13
CA PRO A 47 -5.04 -10.31 -6.51
C PRO A 47 -6.43 -10.14 -5.90
N ILE A 48 -6.77 -8.91 -5.56
CA ILE A 48 -8.04 -8.62 -4.89
C ILE A 48 -9.26 -8.97 -5.76
N THR A 49 -9.03 -9.13 -7.08
CA THR A 49 -10.07 -9.53 -8.02
C THR A 49 -10.37 -11.04 -7.99
N GLU A 50 -9.54 -11.81 -7.29
CA GLU A 50 -9.73 -13.25 -7.16
C GLU A 50 -10.29 -13.60 -5.79
N PRO A 51 -10.95 -14.75 -5.65
CA PRO A 51 -11.42 -15.20 -4.34
C PRO A 51 -10.24 -15.41 -3.38
N LEU A 52 -10.51 -15.30 -2.09
CA LEU A 52 -9.52 -15.61 -1.07
C LEU A 52 -9.02 -17.04 -1.25
N PRO A 53 -7.71 -17.29 -1.02
CA PRO A 53 -7.16 -18.62 -1.19
C PRO A 53 -7.69 -19.59 -0.13
N GLU A 54 -7.74 -20.87 -0.50
CA GLU A 54 -8.07 -21.92 0.46
C GLU A 54 -6.89 -22.10 1.41
N LEU A 55 -7.19 -22.40 2.66
CA LEU A 55 -6.18 -22.55 3.70
C LEU A 55 -6.02 -24.00 4.09
N GLU A 56 -4.78 -24.44 4.11
CA GLU A 56 -4.38 -25.66 4.81
C GLU A 56 -4.13 -25.31 6.29
N PRO A 57 -3.94 -26.29 7.18
CA PRO A 57 -3.61 -25.98 8.57
C PRO A 57 -2.40 -25.06 8.66
N ALA A 58 -2.45 -24.12 9.60
CA ALA A 58 -1.33 -23.20 9.82
C ALA A 58 -0.10 -23.95 10.28
N PRO A 59 1.11 -23.45 9.98
CA PRO A 59 2.34 -24.06 10.52
C PRO A 59 2.29 -24.15 12.04
N PRO A 60 2.81 -25.27 12.62
CA PRO A 60 2.73 -25.45 14.08
C PRO A 60 3.37 -24.33 14.88
N GLN A 61 4.37 -23.66 14.31
CA GLN A 61 5.09 -22.58 14.98
C GLN A 61 4.35 -21.26 14.89
N ALA A 62 3.24 -21.18 14.16
CA ALA A 62 2.49 -19.94 14.01
C ALA A 62 1.83 -19.55 15.33
N LYS A 63 2.10 -18.33 15.78
CA LYS A 63 1.60 -17.87 17.08
C LYS A 63 0.10 -17.69 17.13
N ARG A 64 -0.50 -17.20 16.03
CA ARG A 64 -1.93 -16.94 15.95
C ARG A 64 -2.60 -17.67 14.80
N GLY A 65 -1.89 -18.63 14.21
CA GLY A 65 -2.38 -19.31 13.01
C GLY A 65 -2.38 -18.35 11.81
N TRP A 66 -3.36 -18.48 10.96
CA TRP A 66 -3.51 -17.61 9.81
C TRP A 66 -4.15 -16.29 10.20
N GLU A 67 -3.52 -15.19 9.80
CA GLU A 67 -4.07 -13.85 9.98
C GLU A 67 -4.41 -13.27 8.62
N SER A 68 -5.57 -12.63 8.52
CA SER A 68 -5.99 -11.95 7.29
C SER A 68 -5.07 -10.77 7.00
N GLN A 69 -4.66 -10.62 5.74
CA GLN A 69 -3.74 -9.56 5.32
C GLN A 69 -4.19 -8.97 3.99
N VAL A 70 -3.97 -7.68 3.82
CA VAL A 70 -4.13 -7.01 2.53
C VAL A 70 -2.84 -6.27 2.20
N GLY A 71 -2.63 -6.04 0.89
CA GLY A 71 -1.40 -5.40 0.44
C GLY A 71 -1.55 -4.64 -0.85
N MET A 72 -0.54 -3.85 -1.15
CA MET A 72 -0.43 -3.12 -2.41
C MET A 72 1.02 -2.81 -2.66
N SER A 73 1.37 -2.49 -3.92
CA SER A 73 2.72 -2.06 -4.27
C SER A 73 2.74 -0.54 -4.43
N VAL A 74 3.79 0.08 -3.91
CA VAL A 74 3.95 1.53 -3.93
C VAL A 74 5.37 1.87 -4.36
N LYS A 75 5.53 3.07 -4.91
CA LYS A 75 6.84 3.60 -5.29
C LYS A 75 6.93 5.05 -4.82
N CYS A 76 8.00 5.36 -4.11
CA CYS A 76 8.22 6.73 -3.67
C CYS A 76 8.65 7.58 -4.87
N VAL A 77 7.92 8.66 -5.13
CA VAL A 77 8.19 9.53 -6.27
C VAL A 77 8.66 10.92 -5.85
N HIS A 78 8.59 11.23 -4.57
CA HIS A 78 9.04 12.51 -4.03
C HIS A 78 9.43 12.34 -2.56
N GLY A 79 10.52 12.99 -2.16
CA GLY A 79 11.03 12.96 -0.78
C GLY A 79 12.32 12.19 -0.67
N GLU A 80 12.74 11.94 0.56
CA GLU A 80 14.03 11.29 0.85
C GLU A 80 14.12 9.88 0.28
N ASP A 81 12.97 9.19 0.19
CA ASP A 81 12.92 7.80 -0.27
C ASP A 81 12.65 7.68 -1.77
N LYS A 82 12.79 8.77 -2.54
CA LYS A 82 12.49 8.77 -3.97
C LYS A 82 13.20 7.62 -4.68
N GLY A 83 12.41 6.85 -5.44
CA GLY A 83 12.90 5.69 -6.17
C GLY A 83 12.71 4.36 -5.46
N VAL A 84 12.38 4.38 -4.17
CA VAL A 84 12.15 3.13 -3.42
C VAL A 84 10.83 2.52 -3.87
N GLU A 85 10.88 1.24 -4.22
CA GLU A 85 9.68 0.45 -4.51
C GLU A 85 9.47 -0.52 -3.37
N ALA A 86 8.23 -0.64 -2.91
CA ALA A 86 7.93 -1.45 -1.75
C ALA A 86 6.55 -2.07 -1.84
N ARG A 87 6.38 -3.18 -1.14
CA ARG A 87 5.07 -3.77 -0.91
C ARG A 87 4.59 -3.32 0.47
N TYR A 88 3.43 -2.72 0.52
CA TYR A 88 2.82 -2.27 1.77
C TYR A 88 1.77 -3.29 2.19
N THR A 89 1.90 -3.86 3.38
CA THR A 89 0.96 -4.86 3.87
C THR A 89 0.45 -4.48 5.25
N VAL A 90 -0.79 -4.84 5.54
CA VAL A 90 -1.42 -4.62 6.84
C VAL A 90 -2.23 -5.83 7.26
N THR A 91 -2.23 -6.11 8.55
CA THR A 91 -3.05 -7.16 9.16
C THR A 91 -4.03 -6.58 10.18
N SER A 92 -3.83 -5.35 10.64
CA SER A 92 -4.72 -4.70 11.60
C SER A 92 -6.07 -4.38 10.98
N VAL A 93 -7.11 -4.33 11.81
CA VAL A 93 -8.46 -4.00 11.36
C VAL A 93 -8.48 -2.61 10.73
N GLY A 94 -7.88 -1.61 11.41
CA GLY A 94 -7.83 -0.24 10.90
C GLY A 94 -7.06 -0.12 9.60
N GLY A 95 -5.91 -0.80 9.52
CA GLY A 95 -5.10 -0.79 8.31
C GLY A 95 -5.81 -1.43 7.13
N LYS A 96 -6.50 -2.55 7.35
CA LYS A 96 -7.27 -3.20 6.29
C LYS A 96 -8.41 -2.32 5.81
N LYS A 97 -9.10 -1.63 6.71
CA LYS A 97 -10.15 -0.68 6.34
C LYS A 97 -9.61 0.47 5.51
N ALA A 98 -8.47 1.04 5.94
CA ALA A 98 -7.84 2.14 5.22
C ALA A 98 -7.45 1.71 3.80
N MET A 99 -6.88 0.53 3.65
CA MET A 99 -6.47 0.04 2.34
C MET A 99 -7.66 -0.30 1.45
N HIS A 100 -8.72 -0.87 2.01
CA HIS A 100 -9.95 -1.12 1.25
C HIS A 100 -10.57 0.19 0.77
N SER A 101 -10.60 1.23 1.62
CA SER A 101 -11.09 2.54 1.21
C SER A 101 -10.28 3.10 0.05
N LEU A 102 -8.96 2.98 0.13
CA LEU A 102 -8.09 3.43 -0.96
C LEU A 102 -8.35 2.65 -2.24
N ALA A 103 -8.51 1.33 -2.15
CA ALA A 103 -8.81 0.50 -3.31
C ALA A 103 -10.14 0.90 -3.95
N MET A 104 -11.15 1.23 -3.16
CA MET A 104 -12.42 1.73 -3.66
C MET A 104 -12.26 3.07 -4.37
N ASP A 105 -11.48 3.98 -3.79
CA ASP A 105 -11.21 5.28 -4.41
C ASP A 105 -10.50 5.11 -5.75
N VAL A 106 -9.56 4.18 -5.82
CA VAL A 106 -8.85 3.86 -7.07
C VAL A 106 -9.84 3.32 -8.11
N ALA A 107 -10.73 2.42 -7.71
CA ALA A 107 -11.73 1.87 -8.63
C ALA A 107 -12.65 2.96 -9.17
N GLU A 108 -13.11 3.88 -8.32
CA GLU A 108 -13.92 5.02 -8.76
C GLU A 108 -13.15 5.91 -9.72
N GLN A 109 -11.89 6.17 -9.42
CA GLN A 109 -11.06 7.02 -10.28
C GLN A 109 -10.88 6.40 -11.66
N ILE A 110 -10.68 5.10 -11.73
CA ILE A 110 -10.54 4.40 -13.02
C ILE A 110 -11.80 4.57 -13.85
N GLU A 111 -12.98 4.53 -13.23
CA GLU A 111 -14.23 4.73 -13.93
C GLU A 111 -14.40 6.16 -14.44
N LYS A 112 -13.90 7.14 -13.67
CA LYS A 112 -14.01 8.55 -14.05
C LYS A 112 -12.96 8.97 -15.05
N ASP A 113 -11.74 8.51 -14.87
CA ASP A 113 -10.58 8.97 -15.65
C ASP A 113 -9.55 7.87 -15.75
N GLN A 114 -9.69 7.03 -16.76
CA GLN A 114 -8.76 5.91 -16.98
C GLN A 114 -7.35 6.34 -17.27
N ALA A 115 -7.14 7.59 -17.66
CA ALA A 115 -5.82 8.10 -17.97
C ALA A 115 -4.97 8.39 -16.71
N HIS A 116 -5.63 8.62 -15.58
CA HIS A 116 -4.96 9.00 -14.34
C HIS A 116 -5.39 8.10 -13.18
N PRO A 117 -5.05 6.79 -13.23
CA PRO A 117 -5.53 5.83 -12.22
C PRO A 117 -4.62 5.70 -11.00
N VAL A 118 -3.47 6.37 -10.99
CA VAL A 118 -2.45 6.19 -9.94
C VAL A 118 -2.63 7.23 -8.86
N ALA A 119 -2.94 6.78 -7.64
CA ALA A 119 -3.04 7.68 -6.49
C ALA A 119 -1.64 8.05 -6.00
N LEU A 120 -1.41 9.35 -5.81
CA LEU A 120 -0.25 9.84 -5.06
C LEU A 120 -0.68 10.07 -3.64
N VAL A 121 -0.07 9.38 -2.70
CA VAL A 121 -0.49 9.43 -1.31
C VAL A 121 0.66 9.81 -0.40
N LYS A 122 0.31 10.47 0.70
CA LYS A 122 1.20 10.60 1.86
C LYS A 122 0.83 9.52 2.84
N LEU A 123 1.84 8.85 3.38
CA LEU A 123 1.63 7.80 4.37
C LEU A 123 1.65 8.44 5.76
N ALA A 124 0.54 8.36 6.45
CA ALA A 124 0.37 8.96 7.77
C ALA A 124 -0.20 7.95 8.74
N ASN A 125 -0.33 8.35 9.98
CA ASN A 125 -0.99 7.54 11.01
C ASN A 125 -1.98 8.41 11.76
N ASP A 126 -3.10 7.81 12.10
CA ASP A 126 -3.99 8.33 13.11
C ASP A 126 -3.87 7.42 14.34
N HIS A 127 -4.42 7.83 15.45
CA HIS A 127 -4.37 6.99 16.66
C HIS A 127 -5.64 7.13 17.46
N TYR A 128 -5.93 6.09 18.27
CA TYR A 128 -7.03 6.11 19.23
C TYR A 128 -6.60 5.36 20.48
N GLN A 129 -7.28 5.64 21.58
CA GLN A 129 -6.99 5.00 22.85
C GLN A 129 -7.77 3.70 22.97
N HIS A 130 -7.08 2.59 23.10
CA HIS A 130 -7.70 1.28 23.30
C HIS A 130 -7.68 0.93 24.78
N LYS A 131 -8.75 0.32 25.28
CA LYS A 131 -8.87 -0.01 26.71
C LYS A 131 -7.77 -0.97 27.17
N SER A 132 -7.41 -1.95 26.35
CA SER A 132 -6.46 -3.01 26.74
C SER A 132 -5.05 -2.75 26.25
N TYR A 133 -4.88 -2.07 25.12
CA TYR A 133 -3.58 -1.94 24.46
C TYR A 133 -3.02 -0.53 24.50
N GLY A 134 -3.74 0.42 25.08
CA GLY A 134 -3.31 1.81 25.12
C GLY A 134 -3.51 2.48 23.76
N ARG A 135 -2.50 3.22 23.31
CA ARG A 135 -2.59 3.96 22.06
C ARG A 135 -2.37 3.02 20.86
N VAL A 136 -3.36 2.95 20.00
CA VAL A 136 -3.30 2.14 18.79
C VAL A 136 -3.20 3.06 17.57
N TYR A 137 -2.22 2.82 16.70
CA TYR A 137 -2.00 3.61 15.49
C TYR A 137 -2.64 2.94 14.30
N THR A 138 -3.34 3.73 13.48
CA THR A 138 -3.99 3.26 12.26
C THR A 138 -3.35 3.98 11.09
N PRO A 139 -2.89 3.26 10.06
CA PRO A 139 -2.35 3.92 8.88
C PRO A 139 -3.43 4.71 8.14
N VAL A 140 -3.04 5.85 7.59
CA VAL A 140 -3.92 6.71 6.82
C VAL A 140 -3.23 7.01 5.49
N PHE A 141 -3.96 6.84 4.40
CA PHE A 141 -3.46 7.11 3.05
C PHE A 141 -4.12 8.40 2.56
N ASN A 142 -3.39 9.50 2.63
CA ASN A 142 -3.91 10.80 2.22
C ASN A 142 -3.64 11.02 0.74
N VAL A 143 -4.66 10.87 -0.10
CA VAL A 143 -4.53 11.06 -1.54
C VAL A 143 -4.32 12.54 -1.84
N GLN A 144 -3.19 12.87 -2.47
CA GLN A 144 -2.83 14.23 -2.81
C GLN A 144 -3.16 14.54 -4.28
N ASP A 145 -3.06 13.55 -5.15
CA ASP A 145 -3.25 13.76 -6.57
C ASP A 145 -3.46 12.41 -7.26
N TRP A 146 -3.88 12.45 -8.52
CA TRP A 146 -4.03 11.28 -9.38
C TRP A 146 -3.18 11.51 -10.62
N ILE A 147 -2.35 10.53 -10.95
CA ILE A 147 -1.42 10.64 -12.07
C ILE A 147 -1.59 9.45 -13.03
N SER A 148 -0.98 9.55 -14.20
CA SER A 148 -0.99 8.48 -15.18
C SER A 148 -0.03 7.36 -14.78
N LEU A 149 -0.17 6.21 -15.44
CA LEU A 149 0.66 5.04 -15.17
C LEU A 149 2.14 5.28 -15.43
N ASP A 150 2.46 6.22 -16.32
CA ASP A 150 3.86 6.56 -16.59
C ASP A 150 4.40 7.67 -15.68
N GLY A 151 3.59 8.08 -14.70
CA GLY A 151 4.02 9.02 -13.67
C GLY A 151 3.72 10.47 -13.94
N GLU A 152 2.97 10.78 -15.01
CA GLU A 152 2.63 12.17 -15.31
C GLU A 152 1.36 12.58 -14.58
N GLY A 153 1.41 13.71 -13.93
CA GLY A 153 0.26 14.25 -13.23
C GLY A 153 -0.73 14.93 -14.14
N ASP A 154 -1.91 15.09 -13.64
CA ASP A 154 -2.98 15.77 -14.34
C ASP A 154 -2.64 17.24 -14.62
N ALA A 155 -1.84 17.80 -13.78
CA ALA A 155 -1.42 19.18 -13.91
C ALA A 155 -0.25 19.40 -14.84
N SER A 156 0.22 18.56 -15.48
CA SER A 156 1.48 18.64 -16.14
C SER A 156 1.66 19.38 -17.33
N PRO A 157 1.64 19.69 -17.45
CA PRO A 157 2.00 19.80 -18.28
C PRO A 157 2.93 19.68 -18.77
N SER A 158 2.82 19.52 -18.36
CA SER A 158 3.57 19.41 -18.77
C SER A 158 4.13 18.89 -19.34
N THR A 159 3.86 19.08 -19.27
CA THR A 159 4.42 18.63 -19.80
C THR A 159 4.74 18.23 -20.47
N GLU A 160 4.53 18.46 -20.42
CA GLU A 160 4.95 18.17 -21.03
C GLU A 160 5.21 17.54 -21.72
N GLU A 161 4.98 17.83 -21.76
CA GLU A 161 5.30 17.28 -22.39
C GLU A 161 5.69 16.72 -23.03
N PRO A 162 5.62 17.09 -23.25
CA PRO A 162 6.00 16.52 -23.96
C PRO A 162 6.32 15.95 -24.62
N VAL A 163 6.27 16.18 -24.54
CA VAL A 163 6.74 15.75 -25.06
C VAL A 163 6.98 15.23 -25.79
N ARG A 164 6.83 15.52 -25.91
CA ARG A 164 7.23 15.19 -26.45
C ARG A 164 7.46 14.64 -27.31
N ARG A 165 7.35 14.91 -27.29
CA ARG A 165 7.72 14.52 -27.90
C ARG A 165 8.05 14.01 -28.75
N ARG A 166 8.00 14.13 -28.77
CA ARG A 166 8.49 13.80 -29.40
C ARG A 166 8.74 13.25 -30.28
N ARG A 167 8.68 13.35 -30.35
CA ARG A 167 9.03 12.93 -30.96
C ARG A 167 9.25 12.46 -31.56
N GLY A 168 8.92 12.66 -31.21
CA GLY A 168 9.19 12.33 -31.42
C GLY A 168 9.35 12.03 -31.71
#